data_8bed25bc5e64ba09ffd52590f39e8c3b
#
_entry.id   8bed25bc5e64ba09ffd52590f39e8c3b
#
_cell.length_a   1.000
_cell.length_b   1.000
_cell.length_c   1.000
_cell.angle_alpha   90.00
_cell.angle_beta   90.00
_cell.angle_gamma   90.00
#
_symmetry.space_group_name_H-M   'P 1'
#
loop_
_entity.id
_entity.type
_entity.pdbx_description
1 polymer ?
#
loop_
_entity_poly.entity_id
_entity_poly.type
_entity_poly.pdbx_seq_one_letter_code
_entity_poly.pdbx_strand_id
1 'polypeptide(L)'
;MKFLLAVSSQEFSESTLRMGSKVAKSFGAQLAVVYVGPKPKELYAGRVSLARDTLAKWEIYHPGIEVLRWAFDDLKTSGFLENSDDNGFNPLNMVEEKGRYRMALPGSYGQDIDLILREGDIIDELRRECSEDEYTVSIIGGSKGRNMAHDLLQYLPTSVL
;
A
#
# COMPACT_ATOMS: atom_id res chain seq x y z
N MET A 1 -10.31 -13.79 -4.45
CA MET A 1 -9.50 -13.70 -3.22
C MET A 1 -8.56 -12.52 -3.33
N LYS A 2 -8.53 -11.69 -2.32
CA LYS A 2 -7.70 -10.49 -2.31
C LYS A 2 -6.97 -10.36 -0.96
N PHE A 3 -5.67 -10.12 -1.00
CA PHE A 3 -4.83 -9.99 0.18
C PHE A 3 -4.41 -8.54 0.34
N LEU A 4 -4.48 -8.05 1.57
CA LEU A 4 -3.94 -6.75 1.96
C LEU A 4 -2.58 -6.96 2.60
N LEU A 5 -1.60 -6.15 2.23
CA LEU A 5 -0.27 -6.15 2.81
C LEU A 5 0.07 -4.73 3.26
N ALA A 6 0.18 -4.54 4.56
CA ALA A 6 0.52 -3.24 5.12
C ALA A 6 2.04 -3.07 5.20
N VAL A 7 2.53 -1.98 4.64
CA VAL A 7 3.95 -1.61 4.67
C VAL A 7 4.15 -0.31 5.43
N SER A 8 5.29 -0.16 6.10
CA SER A 8 5.63 1.06 6.84
C SER A 8 6.90 1.71 6.32
N SER A 9 8.01 1.02 6.37
CA SER A 9 9.28 1.48 5.83
C SER A 9 10.00 0.32 5.18
N GLN A 10 10.96 0.61 4.33
CA GLN A 10 11.78 -0.41 3.69
C GLN A 10 12.40 -1.36 4.72
N GLU A 11 13.00 -0.80 5.77
CA GLU A 11 13.69 -1.56 6.80
C GLU A 11 12.79 -2.58 7.50
N PHE A 12 11.57 -2.19 7.85
CA PHE A 12 10.64 -3.03 8.62
C PHE A 12 9.72 -3.89 7.76
N SER A 13 9.58 -3.56 6.49
CA SER A 13 8.58 -4.18 5.62
C SER A 13 9.17 -5.09 4.54
N GLU A 14 10.48 -5.16 4.40
CA GLU A 14 11.12 -5.92 3.33
C GLU A 14 10.75 -7.41 3.35
N SER A 15 10.89 -8.06 4.51
CA SER A 15 10.53 -9.47 4.66
C SER A 15 9.03 -9.70 4.53
N THR A 16 8.23 -8.78 5.04
CA THR A 16 6.77 -8.83 4.95
C THR A 16 6.32 -8.74 3.49
N LEU A 17 6.89 -7.82 2.72
CA LEU A 17 6.57 -7.67 1.31
C LEU A 17 6.95 -8.93 0.52
N ARG A 18 8.13 -9.46 0.73
CA ARG A 18 8.59 -10.67 0.04
C ARG A 18 7.73 -11.88 0.36
N MET A 19 7.49 -12.11 1.64
CA MET A 19 6.66 -13.24 2.07
C MET A 19 5.22 -13.09 1.59
N GLY A 20 4.64 -11.93 1.81
CA GLY A 20 3.26 -11.64 1.43
C GLY A 20 3.02 -11.78 -0.08
N SER A 21 3.96 -11.31 -0.88
CA SER A 21 3.88 -11.43 -2.34
C SER A 21 3.94 -12.88 -2.80
N LYS A 22 4.81 -13.68 -2.21
CA LYS A 22 4.90 -15.12 -2.49
C LYS A 22 3.62 -15.86 -2.09
N VAL A 23 3.07 -15.53 -0.93
CA VAL A 23 1.84 -16.16 -0.45
C VAL A 23 0.68 -15.79 -1.37
N ALA A 24 0.52 -14.51 -1.71
CA ALA A 24 -0.53 -14.07 -2.62
C ALA A 24 -0.43 -14.77 -3.99
N LYS A 25 0.76 -14.85 -4.54
CA LYS A 25 0.99 -15.56 -5.80
C LYS A 25 0.64 -17.04 -5.70
N SER A 26 1.02 -17.69 -4.61
CA SER A 26 0.74 -19.12 -4.39
C SER A 26 -0.75 -19.42 -4.34
N PHE A 27 -1.55 -18.49 -3.83
CA PHE A 27 -3.01 -18.61 -3.79
C PHE A 27 -3.70 -18.05 -5.05
N GLY A 28 -2.96 -17.49 -5.99
CA GLY A 28 -3.55 -16.81 -7.13
C GLY A 28 -4.40 -15.61 -6.73
N ALA A 29 -4.05 -14.95 -5.62
CA ALA A 29 -4.81 -13.85 -5.04
C ALA A 29 -4.36 -12.49 -5.59
N GLN A 30 -5.29 -11.56 -5.70
CA GLN A 30 -4.96 -10.15 -5.88
C GLN A 30 -4.23 -9.65 -4.64
N LEU A 31 -3.33 -8.71 -4.80
CA LEU A 31 -2.56 -8.12 -3.71
C LEU A 31 -2.75 -6.61 -3.70
N ALA A 32 -3.04 -6.06 -2.54
CA ALA A 32 -3.00 -4.62 -2.31
C ALA A 32 -1.90 -4.31 -1.30
N VAL A 33 -0.91 -3.55 -1.72
CA VAL A 33 0.16 -3.06 -0.85
C VAL A 33 -0.25 -1.67 -0.36
N VAL A 34 -0.48 -1.55 0.93
CA VAL A 34 -1.06 -0.35 1.54
C VAL A 34 -0.05 0.31 2.48
N TYR A 35 0.23 1.57 2.23
CA TYR A 35 0.94 2.44 3.16
C TYR A 35 -0.04 3.43 3.78
N VAL A 36 0.01 3.55 5.10
CA VAL A 36 -0.74 4.58 5.82
C VAL A 36 0.25 5.53 6.46
N GLY A 37 0.22 6.79 6.06
CA GLY A 37 1.06 7.84 6.60
C GLY A 37 0.27 8.92 7.32
N PRO A 38 0.96 9.77 8.08
CA PRO A 38 0.31 10.90 8.71
C PRO A 38 -0.26 11.85 7.64
N LYS A 39 -1.38 12.47 7.95
CA LYS A 39 -1.90 13.55 7.10
C LYS A 39 -0.82 14.61 6.96
N PRO A 40 -0.60 15.13 5.75
CA PRO A 40 0.28 16.27 5.60
C PRO A 40 -0.29 17.36 6.50
N LYS A 41 0.51 17.75 7.47
CA LYS A 41 0.11 18.82 8.38
C LYS A 41 -0.11 20.08 7.59
N GLU A 42 -0.54 21.09 8.24
CA GLU A 42 -0.81 22.46 7.89
C GLU A 42 -0.06 23.09 6.70
N LEU A 43 1.01 22.47 6.21
CA LEU A 43 1.63 22.84 4.94
C LEU A 43 0.62 22.89 3.80
N TYR A 44 -0.43 22.08 3.93
CA TYR A 44 -1.51 22.00 2.94
C TYR A 44 -2.84 22.51 3.51
N ALA A 45 -2.89 22.91 4.77
CA ALA A 45 -4.09 23.47 5.38
C ALA A 45 -4.47 24.76 4.65
N GLY A 46 -5.64 24.79 4.05
CA GLY A 46 -6.12 25.92 3.28
C GLY A 46 -5.62 25.97 1.84
N ARG A 47 -4.81 25.03 1.41
CA ARG A 47 -4.47 24.84 0.00
C ARG A 47 -5.22 23.66 -0.52
N VAL A 48 -6.14 23.99 -1.27
CA VAL A 48 -7.09 23.13 -1.83
C VAL A 48 -6.55 22.17 -2.82
N SER A 49 -7.23 21.08 -2.88
CA SER A 49 -7.19 20.07 -3.90
C SER A 49 -5.79 19.54 -4.17
N LEU A 50 -5.65 18.34 -3.82
CA LEU A 50 -4.64 17.45 -4.27
C LEU A 50 -4.75 17.28 -5.80
N ALA A 51 -4.54 18.39 -6.50
CA ALA A 51 -4.35 18.32 -7.92
C ALA A 51 -3.11 17.48 -8.22
N ARG A 52 -3.03 16.90 -9.39
CA ARG A 52 -1.88 16.09 -9.82
C ARG A 52 -0.54 16.80 -9.62
N ASP A 53 -0.51 18.12 -9.75
CA ASP A 53 0.66 18.94 -9.47
C ASP A 53 1.12 18.84 -8.02
N THR A 54 0.18 18.67 -7.10
CA THR A 54 0.47 18.50 -5.68
C THR A 54 1.04 17.12 -5.40
N LEU A 55 0.59 16.07 -6.12
CA LEU A 55 1.19 14.75 -6.03
C LEU A 55 2.65 14.75 -6.49
N ALA A 56 2.98 15.50 -7.52
CA ALA A 56 4.36 15.65 -7.96
C ALA A 56 5.22 16.33 -6.91
N LYS A 57 4.68 17.29 -6.18
CA LYS A 57 5.35 17.90 -5.02
C LYS A 57 5.42 16.96 -3.83
N TRP A 58 4.45 16.08 -3.67
CA TRP A 58 4.42 15.06 -2.64
C TRP A 58 5.54 14.05 -2.77
N GLU A 59 5.96 13.76 -3.97
CA GLU A 59 7.13 12.93 -4.20
C GLU A 59 8.35 13.40 -3.39
N ILE A 60 8.46 14.72 -3.20
CA ILE A 60 9.55 15.31 -2.45
C ILE A 60 9.27 15.30 -0.93
N TYR A 61 8.01 15.41 -0.54
CA TYR A 61 7.65 15.70 0.85
C TYR A 61 6.90 14.58 1.58
N HIS A 62 6.33 13.61 0.87
CA HIS A 62 5.53 12.56 1.48
C HIS A 62 6.30 11.24 1.53
N PRO A 63 6.62 10.75 2.75
CA PRO A 63 7.40 9.52 2.89
C PRO A 63 6.70 8.29 2.31
N GLY A 64 5.38 8.30 2.20
CA GLY A 64 4.60 7.21 1.63
C GLY A 64 4.90 6.96 0.17
N ILE A 65 5.17 8.00 -0.59
CA ILE A 65 5.54 7.87 -2.01
C ILE A 65 6.86 7.11 -2.15
N GLU A 66 7.83 7.41 -1.30
CA GLU A 66 9.12 6.71 -1.30
C GLU A 66 8.98 5.24 -0.91
N VAL A 67 8.13 4.95 0.08
CA VAL A 67 7.86 3.57 0.49
C VAL A 67 7.17 2.80 -0.63
N LEU A 68 6.19 3.37 -1.29
CA LEU A 68 5.52 2.72 -2.42
C LEU A 68 6.43 2.58 -3.63
N ARG A 69 7.33 3.52 -3.87
CA ARG A 69 8.36 3.41 -4.92
C ARG A 69 9.27 2.23 -4.66
N TRP A 70 9.74 2.10 -3.43
CA TRP A 70 10.52 0.94 -3.03
C TRP A 70 9.75 -0.37 -3.21
N ALA A 71 8.49 -0.42 -2.79
CA ALA A 71 7.66 -1.61 -2.95
C ALA A 71 7.48 -1.97 -4.43
N PHE A 72 7.26 -0.97 -5.28
CA PHE A 72 7.19 -1.16 -6.72
C PHE A 72 8.48 -1.77 -7.28
N ASP A 73 9.62 -1.20 -6.93
CA ASP A 73 10.93 -1.66 -7.41
C ASP A 73 11.22 -3.09 -6.94
N ASP A 74 10.89 -3.41 -5.69
CA ASP A 74 11.07 -4.74 -5.14
C ASP A 74 10.18 -5.78 -5.84
N LEU A 75 8.92 -5.46 -6.05
CA LEU A 75 7.97 -6.31 -6.78
C LEU A 75 8.40 -6.54 -8.22
N LYS A 76 8.90 -5.51 -8.87
CA LYS A 76 9.39 -5.60 -10.24
C LYS A 76 10.64 -6.46 -10.33
N THR A 77 11.61 -6.22 -9.47
CA THR A 77 12.88 -6.97 -9.42
C THR A 77 12.65 -8.43 -9.07
N SER A 78 11.68 -8.71 -8.20
CA SER A 78 11.33 -10.06 -7.77
C SER A 78 10.45 -10.82 -8.78
N GLY A 79 10.05 -10.17 -9.87
CA GLY A 79 9.27 -10.82 -10.93
C GLY A 79 7.78 -10.95 -10.67
N PHE A 80 7.22 -10.16 -9.76
CA PHE A 80 5.78 -10.17 -9.47
C PHE A 80 4.97 -9.27 -10.40
N LEU A 81 5.60 -8.30 -11.05
CA LEU A 81 4.95 -7.42 -12.01
C LEU A 81 5.19 -7.89 -13.43
N GLU A 82 4.20 -7.66 -14.28
CA GLU A 82 4.33 -7.93 -15.70
C GLU A 82 5.39 -7.00 -16.32
N ASN A 83 6.27 -7.58 -17.14
CA ASN A 83 7.28 -6.79 -17.83
C ASN A 83 6.63 -5.92 -18.90
N SER A 84 6.51 -4.66 -18.62
CA SER A 84 6.27 -3.65 -19.65
C SER A 84 7.51 -2.78 -19.77
N ASP A 85 7.91 -2.51 -20.98
CA ASP A 85 9.13 -1.75 -21.29
C ASP A 85 9.13 -0.31 -20.77
N ASP A 86 8.06 0.13 -20.19
CA ASP A 86 7.81 1.55 -20.07
C ASP A 86 7.94 2.13 -18.69
N ASN A 87 8.20 1.35 -17.58
CA ASN A 87 7.72 2.06 -16.42
C ASN A 87 8.47 1.82 -15.14
N GLY A 88 9.17 2.87 -14.76
CA GLY A 88 9.38 3.19 -13.36
C GLY A 88 8.08 3.63 -12.69
N PHE A 89 8.09 3.68 -11.38
CA PHE A 89 6.99 4.19 -10.58
C PHE A 89 6.76 5.67 -10.85
N ASN A 90 5.55 6.03 -11.22
CA ASN A 90 5.18 7.43 -11.45
C ASN A 90 3.98 7.80 -10.55
N PRO A 91 4.18 8.66 -9.53
CA PRO A 91 3.09 9.07 -8.64
C PRO A 91 1.92 9.74 -9.35
N LEU A 92 2.16 10.35 -10.51
CA LEU A 92 1.09 10.97 -11.30
C LEU A 92 0.07 9.98 -11.85
N ASN A 93 0.41 8.71 -11.90
CA ASN A 93 -0.49 7.65 -12.33
C ASN A 93 -1.41 7.15 -11.20
N MET A 94 -1.23 7.64 -9.98
CA MET A 94 -2.12 7.32 -8.89
C MET A 94 -3.45 8.05 -9.06
N VAL A 95 -4.53 7.31 -8.82
CA VAL A 95 -5.90 7.82 -8.92
C VAL A 95 -6.45 8.02 -7.52
N GLU A 96 -6.97 9.20 -7.24
CA GLU A 96 -7.69 9.46 -6.01
C GLU A 96 -9.10 8.87 -6.10
N GLU A 97 -9.41 8.01 -5.15
CA GLU A 97 -10.76 7.44 -5.01
C GLU A 97 -11.05 7.12 -3.55
N LYS A 98 -12.24 7.44 -3.07
CA LYS A 98 -12.70 7.11 -1.72
C LYS A 98 -11.73 7.54 -0.60
N GLY A 99 -11.06 8.69 -0.78
CA GLY A 99 -10.12 9.20 0.20
C GLY A 99 -8.76 8.50 0.24
N ARG A 100 -8.42 7.77 -0.80
CA ARG A 100 -7.13 7.11 -0.96
C ARG A 100 -6.55 7.36 -2.34
N TYR A 101 -5.26 7.13 -2.49
CA TYR A 101 -4.58 7.12 -3.78
C TYR A 101 -4.24 5.70 -4.16
N ARG A 102 -4.57 5.29 -5.36
CA ARG A 102 -4.41 3.92 -5.82
C ARG A 102 -3.76 3.87 -7.20
N MET A 103 -2.86 2.93 -7.36
CA MET A 103 -2.27 2.57 -8.65
C MET A 103 -2.44 1.07 -8.86
N ALA A 104 -3.14 0.67 -9.92
CA ALA A 104 -3.30 -0.73 -10.29
C ALA A 104 -2.19 -1.14 -11.25
N LEU A 105 -1.51 -2.21 -10.95
CA LEU A 105 -0.41 -2.75 -11.74
C LEU A 105 -0.72 -4.18 -12.20
N PRO A 106 -0.47 -4.52 -13.46
CA PRO A 106 -0.65 -5.90 -13.90
C PRO A 106 0.41 -6.80 -13.28
N GLY A 107 -0.05 -7.82 -12.57
CA GLY A 107 0.81 -8.82 -11.97
C GLY A 107 1.21 -9.90 -12.96
N SER A 108 2.36 -10.52 -12.74
CA SER A 108 2.92 -11.54 -13.62
C SER A 108 2.17 -12.87 -13.60
N TYR A 109 1.26 -13.05 -12.67
CA TYR A 109 0.50 -14.31 -12.48
C TYR A 109 -1.01 -14.15 -12.76
N GLY A 110 -1.38 -13.15 -13.56
CA GLY A 110 -2.76 -12.95 -14.00
C GLY A 110 -3.67 -12.21 -13.04
N GLN A 111 -3.14 -11.70 -11.93
CA GLN A 111 -3.88 -10.89 -10.97
C GLN A 111 -3.24 -9.50 -10.87
N ASP A 112 -4.06 -8.50 -10.59
CA ASP A 112 -3.55 -7.16 -10.39
C ASP A 112 -2.91 -6.99 -9.01
N ILE A 113 -1.92 -6.12 -8.95
CA ILE A 113 -1.31 -5.67 -7.70
C ILE A 113 -1.59 -4.18 -7.56
N ASP A 114 -2.25 -3.81 -6.48
CA ASP A 114 -2.56 -2.40 -6.20
C ASP A 114 -1.52 -1.82 -5.23
N LEU A 115 -1.08 -0.60 -5.50
CA LEU A 115 -0.34 0.22 -4.55
C LEU A 115 -1.27 1.29 -4.03
N ILE A 116 -1.43 1.37 -2.73
CA ILE A 116 -2.42 2.25 -2.09
C ILE A 116 -1.74 3.12 -1.05
N LEU A 117 -1.99 4.42 -1.13
CA LEU A 117 -1.57 5.41 -0.15
C LEU A 117 -2.80 5.95 0.57
N ARG A 118 -2.81 5.81 1.88
CA ARG A 118 -3.80 6.41 2.76
C ARG A 118 -3.13 7.32 3.78
N GLU A 119 -3.89 8.27 4.29
CA GLU A 119 -3.41 9.25 5.24
C GLU A 119 -4.34 9.31 6.45
N GLY A 120 -3.76 9.22 7.63
CA GLY A 120 -4.50 9.26 8.87
C GLY A 120 -3.93 8.33 9.91
N ASP A 121 -4.76 7.94 10.88
CA ASP A 121 -4.41 6.92 11.85
C ASP A 121 -4.34 5.55 11.18
N ILE A 122 -3.27 4.81 11.45
CA ILE A 122 -3.00 3.56 10.75
C ILE A 122 -4.11 2.52 10.96
N ILE A 123 -4.61 2.40 12.17
CA ILE A 123 -5.66 1.42 12.50
C ILE A 123 -6.98 1.81 11.84
N ASP A 124 -7.34 3.07 11.96
CA ASP A 124 -8.57 3.60 11.36
C ASP A 124 -8.57 3.48 9.84
N GLU A 125 -7.45 3.79 9.20
CA GLU A 125 -7.33 3.75 7.75
C GLU A 125 -7.27 2.32 7.21
N LEU A 126 -6.58 1.41 7.88
CA LEU A 126 -6.59 -0.01 7.49
C LEU A 126 -7.99 -0.61 7.66
N ARG A 127 -8.67 -0.26 8.73
CA ARG A 127 -10.05 -0.69 8.97
C ARG A 127 -11.00 -0.15 7.89
N ARG A 128 -10.81 1.09 7.50
CA ARG A 128 -11.58 1.72 6.42
C ARG A 128 -11.30 1.03 5.08
N GLU A 129 -10.06 0.71 4.80
CA GLU A 129 -9.67 -0.05 3.59
C GLU A 129 -10.37 -1.41 3.54
N CYS A 130 -10.39 -2.13 4.66
CA CYS A 130 -11.05 -3.43 4.75
C CYS A 130 -12.58 -3.36 4.70
N SER A 131 -13.17 -2.20 5.00
CA SER A 131 -14.62 -2.00 4.88
C SER A 131 -15.05 -1.58 3.47
N GLU A 132 -14.17 -0.95 2.73
CA GLU A 132 -14.42 -0.46 1.37
C GLU A 132 -14.13 -1.52 0.31
N ASP A 133 -13.29 -2.49 0.63
CA ASP A 133 -12.91 -3.57 -0.27
C ASP A 133 -12.90 -4.90 0.49
N GLU A 134 -13.20 -5.99 -0.20
CA GLU A 134 -13.24 -7.31 0.44
C GLU A 134 -11.86 -7.96 0.44
N TYR A 135 -11.21 -7.98 1.58
CA TYR A 135 -9.95 -8.68 1.78
C TYR A 135 -10.16 -9.99 2.51
N THR A 136 -9.58 -11.05 1.98
CA THR A 136 -9.61 -12.37 2.61
C THR A 136 -8.58 -12.47 3.73
N VAL A 137 -7.39 -11.91 3.52
CA VAL A 137 -6.28 -11.97 4.46
C VAL A 137 -5.59 -10.61 4.51
N SER A 138 -5.21 -10.21 5.70
CA SER A 138 -4.35 -9.04 5.92
C SER A 138 -3.01 -9.48 6.48
N ILE A 139 -1.94 -9.07 5.83
CA ILE A 139 -0.56 -9.40 6.19
C ILE A 139 0.09 -8.15 6.77
N ILE A 140 0.51 -8.24 8.02
CA ILE A 140 1.05 -7.10 8.76
C ILE A 140 2.37 -7.53 9.39
N GLY A 141 3.44 -6.81 9.08
CA GLY A 141 4.73 -7.05 9.67
C GLY A 141 4.77 -6.65 11.14
N GLY A 142 5.50 -7.41 11.93
CA GLY A 142 5.74 -7.06 13.33
C GLY A 142 6.64 -5.83 13.41
N SER A 143 6.26 -4.86 14.22
CA SER A 143 7.12 -3.74 14.58
C SER A 143 7.66 -3.93 15.99
N LYS A 144 8.91 -3.55 16.20
CA LYS A 144 9.47 -3.55 17.55
C LYS A 144 8.67 -2.60 18.44
N GLY A 145 8.14 -3.13 19.54
CA GLY A 145 7.51 -2.35 20.59
C GLY A 145 6.02 -2.06 20.43
N ARG A 146 5.38 -2.45 19.34
CA ARG A 146 3.92 -2.35 19.20
C ARG A 146 3.34 -3.65 18.69
N ASN A 147 2.36 -4.13 19.39
CA ASN A 147 1.58 -5.29 18.95
C ASN A 147 0.44 -4.83 18.05
N MET A 148 0.80 -4.23 16.92
CA MET A 148 -0.15 -3.71 15.95
C MET A 148 -1.07 -4.80 15.41
N ALA A 149 -0.52 -6.00 15.18
CA ALA A 149 -1.30 -7.13 14.73
C ALA A 149 -2.40 -7.50 15.74
N HIS A 150 -2.09 -7.45 17.03
CA HIS A 150 -3.07 -7.70 18.08
C HIS A 150 -4.17 -6.65 18.10
N ASP A 151 -3.81 -5.38 18.01
CA ASP A 151 -4.77 -4.27 17.97
C ASP A 151 -5.67 -4.36 16.72
N LEU A 152 -5.12 -4.73 15.58
CA LEU A 152 -5.86 -4.88 14.34
C LEU A 152 -6.79 -6.08 14.34
N LEU A 153 -6.42 -7.19 15.00
CA LEU A 153 -7.28 -8.37 15.10
C LEU A 153 -8.67 -8.06 15.66
N GLN A 154 -8.78 -7.05 16.51
CA GLN A 154 -10.05 -6.65 17.09
C GLN A 154 -10.95 -5.87 16.14
N TYR A 155 -10.40 -5.30 15.08
CA TYR A 155 -11.07 -4.33 14.24
C TYR A 155 -11.18 -4.72 12.77
N LEU A 156 -10.40 -5.66 12.29
CA LEU A 156 -10.42 -6.03 10.88
C LEU A 156 -11.34 -7.22 10.60
N PRO A 157 -12.25 -7.09 9.62
CA PRO A 157 -13.11 -8.21 9.21
C PRO A 157 -12.39 -9.18 8.28
N THR A 158 -11.14 -9.49 8.55
CA THR A 158 -10.27 -10.32 7.71
C THR A 158 -9.33 -11.11 8.59
N SER A 159 -8.82 -12.23 8.08
CA SER A 159 -7.78 -12.99 8.76
C SER A 159 -6.45 -12.23 8.72
N VAL A 160 -5.76 -12.15 9.85
CA VAL A 160 -4.49 -11.43 9.98
C VAL A 160 -3.34 -12.42 10.07
N LEU A 161 -2.34 -12.17 9.27
CA LEU A 161 -1.07 -12.90 9.28
C LEU A 161 0.07 -12.01 9.76
#